data_10d5328a1d821723c0e172181a480c2c
#
_entry.id   10d5328a1d821723c0e172181a480c2c
#
_cell.length_a   1.000
_cell.length_b   1.000
_cell.length_c   1.000
_cell.angle_alpha   90.00
_cell.angle_beta   90.00
_cell.angle_gamma   90.00
#
_symmetry.space_group_name_H-M   'P 1'
#
loop_
_entity.id
_entity.type
_entity.pdbx_description
1 polymer ?
#
loop_
_entity_poly.entity_id
_entity_poly.type
_entity_poly.pdbx_seq_one_letter_code
_entity_poly.pdbx_strand_id
1 'polypeptide(L)' 'MSNYTSLNRLCSELNRTLGITSDIERENLIQSYYNQGLISYRQYYLLRSSIIKHEYIHDYFVKMYSENW' A
#
# COMPACT_ATOMS: atom_id res chain seq x y z
N MET A 1 -10.11 -15.41 -3.00
CA MET A 1 -9.18 -14.82 -3.94
C MET A 1 -8.07 -14.06 -3.23
N SER A 2 -6.85 -14.24 -3.66
CA SER A 2 -5.70 -13.59 -3.04
C SER A 2 -5.62 -12.12 -3.44
N ASN A 3 -5.35 -11.27 -2.47
CA ASN A 3 -5.13 -9.85 -2.71
C ASN A 3 -3.65 -9.53 -2.92
N TYR A 4 -2.82 -10.58 -2.97
CA TYR A 4 -1.38 -10.37 -3.05
C TYR A 4 -0.98 -9.59 -4.31
N THR A 5 -1.57 -9.94 -5.46
CA THR A 5 -1.25 -9.26 -6.71
C THR A 5 -1.60 -7.79 -6.65
N SER A 6 -2.79 -7.46 -6.14
CA SER A 6 -3.23 -6.07 -5.98
C SER A 6 -2.35 -5.34 -4.99
N LEU A 7 -2.06 -5.97 -3.86
CA LEU A 7 -1.21 -5.38 -2.83
C LEU A 7 0.19 -5.12 -3.37
N ASN A 8 0.76 -6.08 -4.10
CA ASN A 8 2.08 -5.94 -4.67
C ASN A 8 2.13 -4.80 -5.68
N ARG A 9 1.10 -4.69 -6.52
CA ARG A 9 1.01 -3.62 -7.50
C ARG A 9 0.93 -2.26 -6.81
N LEU A 10 0.11 -2.16 -5.78
CA LEU A 10 -0.03 -0.93 -5.02
C LEU A 10 1.29 -0.52 -4.37
N CYS A 11 1.96 -1.46 -3.72
CA CYS A 11 3.24 -1.17 -3.07
C CYS A 11 4.31 -0.77 -4.07
N SER A 12 4.34 -1.42 -5.23
CA SER A 12 5.28 -1.05 -6.30
C SER A 12 5.04 0.37 -6.77
N GLU A 13 3.78 0.74 -6.93
CA GLU A 13 3.43 2.10 -7.36
C GLU A 13 3.80 3.12 -6.30
N LEU A 14 3.55 2.82 -5.03
CA LEU A 14 3.90 3.71 -3.93
C LEU A 14 5.40 3.92 -3.84
N ASN A 15 6.17 2.85 -4.02
CA ASN A 15 7.63 2.96 -4.00
C ASN A 15 8.15 3.76 -5.18
N ARG A 16 7.59 3.51 -6.36
CA ARG A 16 8.00 4.20 -7.59
C ARG A 16 7.77 5.71 -7.49
N THR A 17 6.73 6.11 -6.77
CA THR A 17 6.37 7.53 -6.66
C THR A 17 6.88 8.17 -5.39
N LEU A 18 7.68 7.45 -4.59
CA LEU A 18 8.23 7.99 -3.36
C LEU A 18 9.12 9.21 -3.68
N GLY A 19 8.78 10.33 -3.06
CA GLY A 19 9.52 11.57 -3.29
C GLY A 19 9.20 12.28 -4.60
N ILE A 20 8.29 11.72 -5.43
CA ILE A 20 7.90 12.29 -6.72
C ILE A 20 6.50 12.88 -6.66
N THR A 21 5.54 12.10 -6.17
CA THR A 21 4.17 12.59 -6.03
C THR A 21 3.92 12.99 -4.59
N SER A 22 2.88 13.82 -4.38
CA SER A 22 2.54 14.27 -3.05
C SER A 22 1.99 13.12 -2.21
N ASP A 23 2.12 13.25 -0.90
CA ASP A 23 1.59 12.26 0.03
C ASP A 23 0.08 12.14 -0.11
N ILE A 24 -0.61 13.25 -0.40
CA ILE A 24 -2.06 13.24 -0.58
C ILE A 24 -2.45 12.34 -1.75
N GLU A 25 -1.74 12.44 -2.87
CA GLU A 25 -2.02 11.60 -4.03
C GLU A 25 -1.75 10.13 -3.73
N ARG A 26 -0.69 9.86 -3.00
CA ARG A 26 -0.34 8.50 -2.61
C ARG A 26 -1.37 7.92 -1.64
N GLU A 27 -1.84 8.71 -0.69
CA GLU A 27 -2.91 8.30 0.20
C GLU A 27 -4.20 8.03 -0.56
N ASN A 28 -4.51 8.87 -1.55
CA ASN A 28 -5.70 8.67 -2.37
C ASN A 28 -5.64 7.36 -3.15
N LEU A 29 -4.46 6.96 -3.58
CA LEU A 29 -4.29 5.68 -4.27
C LEU A 29 -4.59 4.53 -3.32
N ILE A 30 -4.07 4.59 -2.11
CA ILE A 30 -4.34 3.58 -1.08
C ILE A 30 -5.85 3.52 -0.79
N GLN A 31 -6.48 4.68 -0.65
CA GLN A 31 -7.90 4.76 -0.37
C GLN A 31 -8.71 4.13 -1.51
N SER A 32 -8.30 4.37 -2.75
CA SER A 32 -8.97 3.81 -3.91
C SER A 32 -8.92 2.28 -3.89
N TYR A 33 -7.76 1.72 -3.59
CA TYR A 33 -7.63 0.26 -3.50
C TYR A 33 -8.52 -0.31 -2.38
N TYR A 34 -8.56 0.37 -1.26
CA TYR A 34 -9.39 -0.06 -0.15
C TYR A 34 -10.89 -0.01 -0.52
N ASN A 35 -11.30 1.08 -1.16
CA ASN A 35 -12.70 1.25 -1.56
C ASN A 35 -13.16 0.20 -2.55
N GLN A 36 -12.24 -0.30 -3.37
CA GLN A 36 -12.53 -1.35 -4.33
C GLN A 36 -12.48 -2.75 -3.73
N GLY A 37 -12.14 -2.86 -2.45
CA GLY A 37 -12.04 -4.15 -1.79
C GLY A 37 -10.80 -4.93 -2.17
N LEU A 38 -9.79 -4.26 -2.73
CA LEU A 38 -8.56 -4.93 -3.18
C LEU A 38 -7.54 -5.13 -2.08
N ILE A 39 -7.69 -4.40 -0.99
CA ILE A 39 -6.84 -4.56 0.20
C ILE A 39 -7.73 -4.53 1.43
N SER A 40 -7.25 -5.14 2.51
CA SER A 40 -7.98 -5.18 3.77
C SER A 40 -7.83 -3.87 4.52
N TYR A 41 -8.67 -3.65 5.52
CA TYR A 41 -8.55 -2.46 6.37
C TYR A 41 -7.19 -2.41 7.05
N ARG A 42 -6.69 -3.56 7.50
CA ARG A 42 -5.40 -3.62 8.17
C ARG A 42 -4.27 -3.23 7.22
N GLN A 43 -4.31 -3.74 6.00
CA GLN A 43 -3.33 -3.37 4.97
C GLN A 43 -3.42 -1.88 4.67
N TYR A 44 -4.62 -1.37 4.55
CA TYR A 44 -4.87 0.05 4.33
C TYR A 44 -4.22 0.89 5.44
N TYR A 45 -4.45 0.52 6.68
CA TYR A 45 -3.91 1.24 7.83
C TYR A 45 -2.38 1.22 7.85
N LEU A 46 -1.78 0.06 7.59
CA LEU A 46 -0.34 -0.08 7.58
C LEU A 46 0.31 0.73 6.46
N LEU A 47 -0.32 0.73 5.29
CA LEU A 47 0.19 1.49 4.15
C LEU A 47 0.11 2.99 4.42
N ARG A 48 -0.97 3.45 5.02
CA ARG A 48 -1.09 4.85 5.37
C ARG A 48 -0.02 5.27 6.38
N SER A 49 0.28 4.41 7.33
CA SER A 49 1.35 4.69 8.29
C SER A 49 2.69 4.83 7.59
N SER A 50 2.96 3.99 6.59
CA SER A 50 4.21 4.07 5.82
C SER A 50 4.30 5.38 5.05
N ILE A 51 3.18 5.85 4.48
CA ILE A 51 3.16 7.14 3.78
C ILE A 51 3.49 8.28 4.73
N ILE A 52 2.89 8.28 5.91
CA ILE A 52 3.12 9.32 6.90
C ILE A 52 4.58 9.37 7.32
N LYS A 53 5.22 8.19 7.41
CA LYS A 53 6.62 8.10 7.81
C LYS A 53 7.58 8.24 6.65
N HIS A 54 7.07 8.36 5.43
CA HIS A 54 7.88 8.46 4.21
C HIS A 54 8.80 7.25 4.02
N GLU A 55 8.30 6.08 4.36
CA GLU A 55 9.09 4.86 4.30
C GLU A 55 8.94 4.15 2.96
N TYR A 56 10.04 3.52 2.53
CA TYR A 56 10.02 2.62 1.38
C TYR A 56 9.38 1.30 1.81
N ILE A 57 8.55 0.74 0.93
CA ILE A 57 7.86 -0.52 1.22
C ILE A 57 8.65 -1.65 0.59
N HIS A 58 9.36 -2.39 1.41
CA HIS A 58 10.20 -3.50 0.96
C HIS A 58 9.34 -4.72 0.63
N ASP A 59 9.84 -5.58 -0.26
CA ASP A 59 9.16 -6.82 -0.60
C ASP A 59 8.81 -7.65 0.62
N TYR A 60 9.68 -7.64 1.60
CA TYR A 60 9.45 -8.31 2.86
C TYR A 60 8.13 -7.84 3.51
N PHE A 61 7.90 -6.54 3.51
CA PHE A 61 6.67 -6.00 4.08
C PHE A 61 5.45 -6.34 3.23
N VAL A 62 5.61 -6.37 1.91
CA VAL A 62 4.51 -6.75 1.04
C VAL A 62 4.07 -8.17 1.39
N LYS A 63 5.03 -9.05 1.58
CA LYS A 63 4.74 -10.43 1.93
C LYS A 63 4.06 -10.52 3.30
N MET A 64 4.54 -9.76 4.27
CA MET A 64 3.92 -9.71 5.59
C MET A 64 2.49 -9.20 5.51
N TYR A 65 2.27 -8.15 4.75
CA TYR A 65 0.95 -7.53 4.64
C TYR A 65 -0.06 -8.45 3.97
N SER A 66 0.38 -9.38 3.15
CA SER A 66 -0.51 -10.29 2.45
C SER A 66 -0.83 -11.55 3.23
N GLU A 67 -0.07 -11.84 4.28
CA GLU A 67 -0.25 -13.04 5.10
C GLU A 67 -0.90 -12.70 6.43
N ASN A 68 -1.86 -13.49 6.85
CA ASN A 68 -2.47 -13.37 8.18
C ASN A 68 -3.07 -12.00 8.48
N TRP A 69 -3.39 -11.26 7.48
CA TRP A 69 -3.94 -9.93 7.64
C TRP A 69 -5.37 -9.88 7.06
#